data_855c6c36bd0de115c09dcb0435dca052
#
_entry.id   855c6c36bd0de115c09dcb0435dca052
#
_cell.length_a   1.000
_cell.length_b   1.000
_cell.length_c   1.000
_cell.angle_alpha   90.00
_cell.angle_beta   90.00
_cell.angle_gamma   90.00
#
_symmetry.space_group_name_H-M   'P 1'
#
loop_
_entity.id
_entity.type
_entity.pdbx_description
1 polymer ?
#
loop_
_entity_poly.entity_id
_entity_poly.type
_entity_poly.pdbx_seq_one_letter_code
_entity_poly.pdbx_strand_id
1 'polypeptide(L)'
;MKLVKKILDRFNGLRYPQEYLCFARGSFYQPLHVYLLAGDFVAEDITRQHLFVGYSPLVFTLAGEDRPENLRLAFSHRLLSPNEVFEPEDALAWLEMKRIRQQKENGVCIHYYEGTRGSHEFLTPFQQRVIRLQNEWYNKKPGNVFLHDNLYKQVQIAYAVPRIISLVTVCADNLVNLFPTDLHGPIGDSHYIIS
;
A
#
# COMPACT_ATOMS: atom_id res chain seq x y z
N MET A 1 -10.37 32.83 20.77
CA MET A 1 -11.39 32.33 19.84
C MET A 1 -10.89 31.39 18.74
N LYS A 2 -9.81 31.70 18.01
CA LYS A 2 -9.29 30.83 16.92
C LYS A 2 -8.84 29.45 17.41
N LEU A 3 -8.24 29.35 18.60
CA LEU A 3 -7.75 28.09 19.18
C LEU A 3 -8.90 27.16 19.60
N VAL A 4 -9.92 27.72 20.24
CA VAL A 4 -11.11 26.97 20.67
C VAL A 4 -11.88 26.45 19.46
N LYS A 5 -12.02 27.29 18.40
CA LYS A 5 -12.60 26.84 17.14
C LYS A 5 -11.79 25.73 16.50
N LYS A 6 -10.45 25.84 16.53
CA LYS A 6 -9.52 24.80 16.03
C LYS A 6 -9.66 23.47 16.78
N ILE A 7 -9.89 23.54 18.09
CA ILE A 7 -10.10 22.38 18.95
C ILE A 7 -11.50 21.79 18.68
N LEU A 8 -12.54 22.61 18.63
CA LEU A 8 -13.91 22.19 18.34
C LEU A 8 -14.06 21.61 16.93
N ASP A 9 -13.44 22.22 15.92
CA ASP A 9 -13.41 21.71 14.56
C ASP A 9 -12.69 20.33 14.50
N ARG A 10 -11.65 20.16 15.32
CA ARG A 10 -10.93 18.89 15.47
C ARG A 10 -11.80 17.84 16.17
N PHE A 11 -12.58 18.25 17.17
CA PHE A 11 -13.54 17.38 17.86
C PHE A 11 -14.73 17.03 16.97
N ASN A 12 -15.20 17.95 16.16
CA ASN A 12 -16.35 17.78 15.27
C ASN A 12 -15.97 17.13 13.92
N GLY A 13 -14.70 16.87 13.67
CA GLY A 13 -14.24 16.18 12.45
C GLY A 13 -14.42 16.94 11.16
N LEU A 14 -14.72 18.23 11.26
CA LEU A 14 -15.00 19.08 10.10
C LEU A 14 -13.76 19.43 9.27
N ARG A 15 -12.56 19.01 9.68
CA ARG A 15 -11.33 19.51 9.06
C ARG A 15 -10.63 18.63 8.09
N TYR A 16 -10.82 17.34 8.15
CA TYR A 16 -10.12 16.45 7.25
C TYR A 16 -11.03 15.29 6.88
N PRO A 17 -11.58 15.30 5.68
CA PRO A 17 -11.97 14.05 5.05
C PRO A 17 -10.66 13.30 4.73
N GLN A 18 -10.01 12.76 5.75
CA GLN A 18 -8.91 11.85 5.55
C GLN A 18 -9.48 10.46 5.60
N GLU A 19 -9.38 9.82 4.49
CA GLU A 19 -9.70 8.41 4.38
C GLU A 19 -8.78 7.59 5.27
N TYR A 20 -7.53 8.06 5.51
CA TYR A 20 -6.52 7.36 6.31
C TYR A 20 -5.73 8.34 7.18
N LEU A 21 -5.34 7.90 8.37
CA LEU A 21 -4.29 8.56 9.14
C LEU A 21 -2.94 8.07 8.66
N CYS A 22 -2.36 8.78 7.71
CA CYS A 22 -0.98 8.59 7.35
C CYS A 22 -0.07 9.15 8.46
N PHE A 23 1.01 8.46 8.76
CA PHE A 23 2.08 9.01 9.58
C PHE A 23 3.20 9.48 8.67
N ALA A 24 3.68 10.69 8.91
CA ALA A 24 4.91 11.16 8.29
C ALA A 24 6.09 10.64 9.12
N ARG A 25 6.92 9.84 8.52
CA ARG A 25 8.26 9.54 9.03
C ARG A 25 9.25 10.35 8.20
N GLY A 26 10.36 10.76 8.81
CA GLY A 26 11.48 11.31 8.05
C GLY A 26 11.86 10.36 6.91
N SER A 27 12.38 10.90 5.82
CA SER A 27 12.72 10.14 4.62
C SER A 27 13.42 8.84 4.96
N PHE A 28 13.03 7.76 4.31
CA PHE A 28 13.85 6.57 4.29
C PHE A 28 15.13 6.93 3.55
N TYR A 29 16.25 6.95 4.26
CA TYR A 29 17.58 7.19 3.67
C TYR A 29 18.06 6.00 2.83
N GLN A 30 17.41 4.85 2.98
CA GLN A 30 17.69 3.62 2.25
C GLN A 30 16.47 3.24 1.41
N PRO A 31 16.67 2.69 0.22
CA PRO A 31 15.58 2.19 -0.60
C PRO A 31 14.81 1.09 0.14
N LEU A 32 13.52 1.04 -0.09
CA LEU A 32 12.66 -0.04 0.39
C LEU A 32 12.47 -1.06 -0.73
N HIS A 33 12.89 -2.28 -0.47
CA HIS A 33 12.71 -3.41 -1.38
C HIS A 33 11.47 -4.21 -1.00
N VAL A 34 10.82 -4.78 -2.00
CA VAL A 34 9.62 -5.63 -1.85
C VAL A 34 9.94 -7.01 -2.41
N TYR A 35 9.84 -8.01 -1.56
CA TYR A 35 10.15 -9.40 -1.88
C TYR A 35 8.92 -10.28 -1.81
N LEU A 36 8.79 -11.15 -2.79
CA LEU A 36 7.92 -12.31 -2.71
C LEU A 36 8.65 -13.43 -1.99
N LEU A 37 8.06 -14.00 -0.95
CA LEU A 37 8.65 -15.08 -0.18
C LEU A 37 8.03 -16.43 -0.51
N ALA A 38 8.86 -17.47 -0.59
CA ALA A 38 8.48 -18.87 -0.60
C ALA A 38 8.98 -19.53 0.70
N GLY A 39 8.09 -19.66 1.68
CA GLY A 39 8.49 -19.96 3.05
C GLY A 39 9.32 -18.84 3.63
N ASP A 40 10.55 -19.15 4.04
CA ASP A 40 11.50 -18.18 4.60
C ASP A 40 12.57 -17.76 3.58
N PHE A 41 12.40 -18.08 2.30
CA PHE A 41 13.34 -17.73 1.25
C PHE A 41 12.78 -16.64 0.34
N VAL A 42 13.64 -15.75 -0.15
CA VAL A 42 13.33 -14.81 -1.20
C VAL A 42 13.11 -15.57 -2.51
N ALA A 43 11.88 -15.57 -3.00
CA ALA A 43 11.56 -16.16 -4.30
C ALA A 43 11.85 -15.16 -5.43
N GLU A 44 11.48 -13.90 -5.24
CA GLU A 44 11.57 -12.87 -6.28
C GLU A 44 11.66 -11.46 -5.66
N ASP A 45 12.47 -10.58 -6.24
CA ASP A 45 12.43 -9.14 -5.98
C ASP A 45 11.40 -8.51 -6.92
N ILE A 46 10.29 -8.06 -6.35
CA ILE A 46 9.19 -7.45 -7.07
C ILE A 46 9.09 -5.94 -6.84
N THR A 47 10.15 -5.32 -6.36
CA THR A 47 10.18 -3.89 -6.00
C THR A 47 9.66 -3.00 -7.12
N ARG A 48 9.93 -3.35 -8.38
CA ARG A 48 9.54 -2.58 -9.58
C ARG A 48 8.42 -3.20 -10.40
N GLN A 49 7.81 -4.30 -9.93
CA GLN A 49 6.88 -5.10 -10.73
C GLN A 49 5.55 -5.36 -10.03
N HIS A 50 5.19 -4.49 -9.09
CA HIS A 50 3.95 -4.62 -8.34
C HIS A 50 3.18 -3.30 -8.28
N LEU A 51 1.89 -3.40 -8.03
CA LEU A 51 1.04 -2.23 -7.82
C LEU A 51 -0.04 -2.52 -6.79
N PHE A 52 -0.26 -1.57 -5.88
CA PHE A 52 -1.45 -1.53 -5.05
C PHE A 52 -2.55 -0.74 -5.79
N VAL A 53 -3.66 -1.39 -6.12
CA VAL A 53 -4.75 -0.81 -6.93
C VAL A 53 -6.02 -0.52 -6.12
N GLY A 54 -6.04 -0.88 -4.85
CA GLY A 54 -7.16 -0.62 -3.95
C GLY A 54 -6.72 -0.65 -2.49
N TYR A 55 -7.44 0.07 -1.63
CA TYR A 55 -7.10 0.22 -0.21
C TYR A 55 -8.21 -0.17 0.75
N SER A 56 -9.40 -0.42 0.28
CA SER A 56 -10.52 -0.87 1.11
C SER A 56 -11.46 -1.78 0.31
N PRO A 57 -11.12 -3.06 0.23
CA PRO A 57 -9.98 -3.79 0.79
C PRO A 57 -8.64 -3.41 0.13
N LEU A 58 -7.52 -3.79 0.78
CA LEU A 58 -6.20 -3.65 0.14
C LEU A 58 -6.09 -4.65 -1.00
N VAL A 59 -5.91 -4.14 -2.21
CA VAL A 59 -5.73 -4.96 -3.42
C VAL A 59 -4.36 -4.70 -4.03
N PHE A 60 -3.67 -5.77 -4.31
CA PHE A 60 -2.33 -5.82 -4.88
C PHE A 60 -2.36 -6.57 -6.21
N THR A 61 -1.56 -6.14 -7.17
CA THR A 61 -1.45 -6.79 -8.47
C THR A 61 -0.02 -7.23 -8.77
N LEU A 62 0.09 -8.37 -9.42
CA LEU A 62 1.35 -8.95 -9.86
C LEU A 62 1.13 -9.67 -11.20
N ALA A 63 2.05 -9.46 -12.14
CA ALA A 63 2.06 -10.18 -13.41
C ALA A 63 2.84 -11.50 -13.29
N GLY A 64 2.53 -12.43 -14.18
CA GLY A 64 3.21 -13.73 -14.33
C GLY A 64 2.23 -14.84 -14.69
N GLU A 65 2.70 -15.91 -15.33
CA GLU A 65 1.80 -17.00 -15.73
C GLU A 65 1.42 -17.88 -14.54
N ASP A 66 2.40 -18.31 -13.76
CA ASP A 66 2.21 -19.17 -12.59
C ASP A 66 2.51 -18.41 -11.31
N ARG A 67 1.45 -17.91 -10.68
CA ARG A 67 1.53 -17.27 -9.38
C ARG A 67 0.75 -18.07 -8.34
N PRO A 68 1.26 -18.23 -7.11
CA PRO A 68 0.58 -18.99 -6.07
C PRO A 68 -0.75 -18.34 -5.66
N GLU A 69 -1.65 -19.11 -5.08
CA GLU A 69 -2.94 -18.62 -4.57
C GLU A 69 -2.75 -17.69 -3.37
N ASN A 70 -1.78 -18.00 -2.53
CA ASN A 70 -1.45 -17.18 -1.36
C ASN A 70 -0.03 -16.62 -1.53
N LEU A 71 0.11 -15.32 -1.27
CA LEU A 71 1.39 -14.62 -1.29
C LEU A 71 1.80 -14.21 0.12
N ARG A 72 3.10 -14.23 0.37
CA ARG A 72 3.72 -13.54 1.50
C ARG A 72 4.72 -12.54 0.95
N LEU A 73 4.49 -11.26 1.23
CA LEU A 73 5.38 -10.18 0.85
C LEU A 73 6.16 -9.71 2.06
N ALA A 74 7.44 -9.43 1.86
CA ALA A 74 8.30 -8.82 2.86
C ALA A 74 8.87 -7.50 2.33
N PHE A 75 9.08 -6.56 3.24
CA PHE A 75 9.59 -5.22 2.96
C PHE A 75 10.85 -5.00 3.79
N SER A 76 11.96 -4.69 3.13
CA SER A 76 13.27 -4.56 3.77
C SER A 76 14.08 -3.43 3.16
N HIS A 77 15.02 -2.89 3.94
CA HIS A 77 16.08 -2.02 3.42
C HIS A 77 17.28 -2.82 2.91
N ARG A 78 17.36 -4.09 3.26
CA ARG A 78 18.44 -4.96 2.82
C ARG A 78 18.18 -5.43 1.40
N LEU A 79 19.19 -5.34 0.55
CA LEU A 79 19.17 -5.95 -0.77
C LEU A 79 19.46 -7.46 -0.62
N LEU A 80 18.50 -8.27 -1.03
CA LEU A 80 18.56 -9.74 -0.95
C LEU A 80 18.48 -10.35 -2.35
N SER A 81 19.17 -11.45 -2.51
CA SER A 81 19.19 -12.22 -3.76
C SER A 81 18.12 -13.33 -3.75
N PRO A 82 17.65 -13.79 -4.91
CA PRO A 82 16.79 -14.98 -4.99
C PRO A 82 17.43 -16.18 -4.29
N ASN A 83 16.61 -16.96 -3.58
CA ASN A 83 16.98 -18.09 -2.73
C ASN A 83 17.79 -17.72 -1.46
N GLU A 84 18.00 -16.46 -1.17
CA GLU A 84 18.56 -16.03 0.11
C GLU A 84 17.51 -16.19 1.22
N VAL A 85 17.96 -16.56 2.42
CA VAL A 85 17.09 -16.65 3.60
C VAL A 85 16.69 -15.26 4.03
N PHE A 86 15.39 -15.05 4.22
CA PHE A 86 14.84 -13.82 4.75
C PHE A 86 14.74 -13.94 6.26
N GLU A 87 15.63 -13.26 6.97
CA GLU A 87 15.64 -13.27 8.43
C GLU A 87 14.55 -12.33 8.96
N PRO A 88 13.83 -12.71 10.04
CA PRO A 88 12.77 -11.88 10.63
C PRO A 88 13.23 -10.47 11.00
N GLU A 89 14.49 -10.30 11.37
CA GLU A 89 15.11 -9.03 11.76
C GLU A 89 15.28 -8.07 10.57
N ASP A 90 15.32 -8.59 9.34
CA ASP A 90 15.40 -7.80 8.12
C ASP A 90 14.04 -7.20 7.73
N ALA A 91 12.96 -7.70 8.31
CA ALA A 91 11.61 -7.30 7.98
C ALA A 91 11.21 -5.97 8.64
N LEU A 92 11.02 -4.94 7.83
CA LEU A 92 10.33 -3.72 8.26
C LEU A 92 8.82 -3.87 8.26
N ALA A 93 8.32 -4.71 7.37
CA ALA A 93 6.92 -5.05 7.26
C ALA A 93 6.74 -6.35 6.48
N TRP A 94 5.57 -6.95 6.64
CA TRP A 94 5.14 -8.08 5.83
C TRP A 94 3.63 -8.03 5.59
N LEU A 95 3.19 -8.62 4.47
CA LEU A 95 1.81 -8.78 4.07
C LEU A 95 1.54 -10.23 3.67
N GLU A 96 0.46 -10.78 4.15
CA GLU A 96 -0.14 -12.01 3.64
C GLU A 96 -1.33 -11.64 2.77
N MET A 97 -1.42 -12.28 1.60
CA MET A 97 -2.41 -11.93 0.59
C MET A 97 -2.97 -13.18 -0.05
N LYS A 98 -4.24 -13.14 -0.43
CA LYS A 98 -4.93 -14.22 -1.12
C LYS A 98 -5.42 -13.75 -2.50
N ARG A 99 -5.21 -14.60 -3.51
CA ARG A 99 -5.70 -14.31 -4.86
C ARG A 99 -7.23 -14.28 -4.89
N ILE A 100 -7.76 -13.18 -5.43
CA ILE A 100 -9.20 -12.98 -5.60
C ILE A 100 -9.62 -13.04 -7.07
N ARG A 101 -8.68 -12.73 -7.97
CA ARG A 101 -8.95 -12.70 -9.41
C ARG A 101 -7.68 -12.95 -10.22
N GLN A 102 -7.88 -13.48 -11.41
CA GLN A 102 -6.87 -13.58 -12.45
C GLN A 102 -7.49 -13.10 -13.77
N GLN A 103 -6.74 -12.35 -14.54
CA GLN A 103 -7.15 -11.84 -15.83
C GLN A 103 -6.00 -11.96 -16.82
N LYS A 104 -6.30 -12.44 -18.02
CA LYS A 104 -5.33 -12.47 -19.12
C LYS A 104 -5.65 -11.34 -20.09
N GLU A 105 -4.68 -10.46 -20.31
CA GLU A 105 -4.82 -9.31 -21.19
C GLU A 105 -3.53 -9.14 -22.01
N ASN A 106 -3.68 -9.02 -23.34
CA ASN A 106 -2.57 -8.85 -24.28
C ASN A 106 -1.43 -9.88 -24.10
N GLY A 107 -1.77 -11.12 -23.73
CA GLY A 107 -0.79 -12.19 -23.51
C GLY A 107 -0.17 -12.21 -22.13
N VAL A 108 -0.43 -11.24 -21.28
CA VAL A 108 0.03 -11.18 -19.89
C VAL A 108 -1.08 -11.63 -18.95
N CYS A 109 -0.71 -12.49 -18.00
CA CYS A 109 -1.59 -12.89 -16.91
C CYS A 109 -1.37 -11.96 -15.71
N ILE A 110 -2.42 -11.29 -15.29
CA ILE A 110 -2.44 -10.37 -14.15
C ILE A 110 -3.24 -11.02 -13.04
N HIS A 111 -2.62 -11.12 -11.87
CA HIS A 111 -3.22 -11.67 -10.66
C HIS A 111 -3.54 -10.55 -9.68
N TYR A 112 -4.74 -10.59 -9.11
CA TYR A 112 -5.20 -9.64 -8.09
C TYR A 112 -5.28 -10.37 -6.76
N TYR A 113 -4.67 -9.78 -5.75
CA TYR A 113 -4.61 -10.33 -4.40
C TYR A 113 -5.21 -9.36 -3.41
N GLU A 114 -6.01 -9.88 -2.49
CA GLU A 114 -6.53 -9.14 -1.35
C GLU A 114 -5.67 -9.39 -0.12
N GLY A 115 -5.36 -8.33 0.62
CA GLY A 115 -4.62 -8.42 1.87
C GLY A 115 -5.43 -9.11 2.95
N THR A 116 -4.87 -10.18 3.52
CA THR A 116 -5.49 -10.92 4.63
C THR A 116 -4.90 -10.54 5.98
N ARG A 117 -3.61 -10.27 6.01
CA ARG A 117 -2.90 -9.88 7.23
C ARG A 117 -1.67 -9.04 6.91
N GLY A 118 -1.34 -8.10 7.81
CA GLY A 118 -0.13 -7.31 7.72
C GLY A 118 0.43 -6.91 9.08
N SER A 119 1.73 -6.77 9.16
CA SER A 119 2.43 -6.21 10.31
C SER A 119 3.60 -5.35 9.85
N HIS A 120 3.95 -4.34 10.64
CA HIS A 120 5.09 -3.47 10.37
C HIS A 120 5.72 -2.97 11.67
N GLU A 121 6.98 -2.59 11.56
CA GLU A 121 7.78 -1.99 12.61
C GLU A 121 8.21 -0.55 12.30
N PHE A 122 7.51 0.12 11.38
CA PHE A 122 7.77 1.54 11.05
C PHE A 122 7.55 2.48 12.24
N LEU A 123 6.77 2.04 13.22
CA LEU A 123 6.40 2.79 14.41
C LEU A 123 6.61 1.93 15.65
N THR A 124 7.00 2.58 16.74
CA THR A 124 7.05 1.92 18.05
C THR A 124 5.66 1.47 18.51
N PRO A 125 5.53 0.46 19.38
CA PRO A 125 4.24 -0.01 19.90
C PRO A 125 3.40 1.11 20.54
N PHE A 126 4.06 2.08 21.19
CA PHE A 126 3.37 3.23 21.75
C PHE A 126 2.80 4.14 20.67
N GLN A 127 3.57 4.47 19.64
CA GLN A 127 3.10 5.27 18.52
C GLN A 127 1.95 4.58 17.79
N GLN A 128 2.03 3.27 17.57
CA GLN A 128 0.94 2.49 16.97
C GLN A 128 -0.35 2.59 17.79
N ARG A 129 -0.28 2.51 19.13
CA ARG A 129 -1.46 2.68 20.00
C ARG A 129 -2.06 4.07 19.90
N VAL A 130 -1.23 5.11 19.94
CA VAL A 130 -1.71 6.51 19.81
C VAL A 130 -2.40 6.72 18.47
N ILE A 131 -1.80 6.27 17.37
CA ILE A 131 -2.38 6.42 16.03
C ILE A 131 -3.67 5.61 15.90
N ARG A 132 -3.71 4.38 16.46
CA ARG A 132 -4.93 3.58 16.49
C ARG A 132 -6.08 4.30 17.21
N LEU A 133 -5.83 4.85 18.40
CA LEU A 133 -6.83 5.61 19.15
C LEU A 133 -7.29 6.85 18.39
N GLN A 134 -6.36 7.54 17.74
CA GLN A 134 -6.70 8.67 16.87
C GLN A 134 -7.57 8.22 15.69
N ASN A 135 -7.20 7.12 15.03
CA ASN A 135 -7.96 6.57 13.92
C ASN A 135 -9.38 6.15 14.35
N GLU A 136 -9.52 5.43 15.46
CA GLU A 136 -10.82 5.06 16.01
C GLU A 136 -11.67 6.30 16.34
N TRP A 137 -11.04 7.37 16.83
CA TRP A 137 -11.72 8.62 17.11
C TRP A 137 -12.20 9.32 15.85
N TYR A 138 -11.36 9.43 14.83
CA TYR A 138 -11.69 10.09 13.57
C TYR A 138 -12.71 9.30 12.76
N ASN A 139 -12.64 8.00 12.76
CA ASN A 139 -13.51 7.14 11.96
C ASN A 139 -14.95 7.04 12.48
N LYS A 140 -15.21 7.45 13.73
CA LYS A 140 -16.58 7.55 14.26
C LYS A 140 -17.40 8.65 13.59
N LYS A 141 -16.84 9.41 12.67
CA LYS A 141 -17.47 10.57 12.05
C LYS A 141 -18.03 10.24 10.67
N PRO A 142 -19.22 10.74 10.32
CA PRO A 142 -19.76 10.58 8.98
C PRO A 142 -18.79 11.10 7.93
N GLY A 143 -18.60 10.36 6.84
CA GLY A 143 -17.74 10.72 5.72
C GLY A 143 -16.32 10.18 5.78
N ASN A 144 -15.90 9.52 6.86
CA ASN A 144 -14.62 8.83 6.91
C ASN A 144 -14.77 7.35 6.56
N VAL A 145 -13.80 6.82 5.83
CA VAL A 145 -13.67 5.37 5.58
C VAL A 145 -13.15 4.71 6.85
N PHE A 146 -13.88 3.74 7.34
CA PHE A 146 -13.48 2.97 8.50
C PHE A 146 -12.65 1.77 8.07
N LEU A 147 -11.39 1.76 8.46
CA LEU A 147 -10.48 0.62 8.24
C LEU A 147 -10.45 -0.24 9.50
N HIS A 148 -11.09 -1.41 9.42
CA HIS A 148 -11.17 -2.35 10.54
C HIS A 148 -9.84 -3.05 10.80
N ASP A 149 -9.56 -3.31 12.07
CA ASP A 149 -8.52 -4.21 12.57
C ASP A 149 -7.17 -4.09 11.83
N ASN A 150 -6.77 -5.19 11.21
CA ASN A 150 -5.49 -5.31 10.54
C ASN A 150 -5.42 -4.58 9.18
N LEU A 151 -6.55 -4.27 8.55
CA LEU A 151 -6.58 -3.55 7.28
C LEU A 151 -5.86 -2.20 7.37
N TYR A 152 -5.99 -1.51 8.52
CA TYR A 152 -5.27 -0.26 8.73
C TYR A 152 -3.74 -0.43 8.65
N LYS A 153 -3.20 -1.50 9.23
CA LYS A 153 -1.77 -1.82 9.13
C LYS A 153 -1.35 -2.14 7.70
N GLN A 154 -2.16 -2.90 6.98
CA GLN A 154 -1.91 -3.23 5.57
C GLN A 154 -1.85 -1.96 4.71
N VAL A 155 -2.79 -1.04 4.91
CA VAL A 155 -2.80 0.24 4.18
C VAL A 155 -1.58 1.09 4.53
N GLN A 156 -1.16 1.13 5.79
CA GLN A 156 0.07 1.82 6.18
C GLN A 156 1.31 1.25 5.47
N ILE A 157 1.39 -0.07 5.32
CA ILE A 157 2.48 -0.73 4.58
C ILE A 157 2.44 -0.31 3.11
N ALA A 158 1.28 -0.37 2.47
CA ALA A 158 1.12 0.01 1.07
C ALA A 158 1.52 1.48 0.81
N TYR A 159 1.23 2.37 1.75
CA TYR A 159 1.64 3.79 1.66
C TYR A 159 3.10 4.04 2.00
N ALA A 160 3.79 3.12 2.67
CA ALA A 160 5.23 3.24 2.93
C ALA A 160 6.08 2.97 1.70
N VAL A 161 5.55 2.26 0.70
CA VAL A 161 6.24 2.02 -0.57
C VAL A 161 6.27 3.30 -1.39
N PRO A 162 7.46 3.80 -1.77
CA PRO A 162 7.57 4.98 -2.61
C PRO A 162 6.84 4.81 -3.95
N ARG A 163 6.09 5.82 -4.35
CA ARG A 163 5.35 5.84 -5.61
C ARG A 163 5.69 7.07 -6.42
N ILE A 164 5.66 6.90 -7.72
CA ILE A 164 5.76 8.02 -8.65
C ILE A 164 4.36 8.62 -8.78
N ILE A 165 4.27 9.94 -8.59
CA ILE A 165 3.05 10.68 -8.95
C ILE A 165 3.20 11.13 -10.39
N SER A 166 2.30 10.69 -11.25
CA SER A 166 2.26 11.10 -12.65
C SER A 166 1.10 12.03 -12.92
N LEU A 167 1.33 12.96 -13.84
CA LEU A 167 0.28 13.76 -14.42
C LEU A 167 -0.23 13.07 -15.68
N VAL A 168 -1.46 12.61 -15.63
CA VAL A 168 -2.11 11.95 -16.76
C VAL A 168 -2.95 12.95 -17.52
N THR A 169 -2.70 13.07 -18.82
CA THR A 169 -3.48 13.90 -19.73
C THR A 169 -4.42 13.01 -20.54
N VAL A 170 -5.70 13.29 -20.48
CA VAL A 170 -6.70 12.65 -21.32
C VAL A 170 -7.24 13.69 -22.30
N CYS A 171 -7.15 13.38 -23.59
CA CYS A 171 -7.64 14.23 -24.67
C CYS A 171 -8.79 13.53 -25.39
N ALA A 172 -9.92 14.22 -25.57
CA ALA A 172 -11.03 13.80 -26.39
C ALA A 172 -11.52 15.02 -27.21
N ASP A 173 -11.40 14.94 -28.50
CA ASP A 173 -11.68 16.06 -29.42
C ASP A 173 -10.90 17.33 -29.02
N ASN A 174 -11.62 18.37 -28.61
CA ASN A 174 -11.07 19.65 -28.18
C ASN A 174 -10.99 19.78 -26.63
N LEU A 175 -11.31 18.71 -25.90
CA LEU A 175 -11.29 18.69 -24.44
C LEU A 175 -10.01 18.03 -23.95
N VAL A 176 -9.35 18.70 -23.01
CA VAL A 176 -8.16 18.18 -22.33
C VAL A 176 -8.45 18.15 -20.83
N ASN A 177 -8.24 17.00 -20.23
CA ASN A 177 -8.25 16.84 -18.78
C ASN A 177 -6.88 16.42 -18.28
N LEU A 178 -6.45 17.00 -17.19
CA LEU A 178 -5.18 16.70 -16.54
C LEU A 178 -5.43 16.37 -15.07
N PHE A 179 -4.97 15.21 -14.63
CA PHE A 179 -5.10 14.81 -13.23
C PHE A 179 -3.85 14.10 -12.71
N PRO A 180 -3.48 14.31 -11.45
CA PRO A 180 -2.42 13.55 -10.81
C PRO A 180 -2.95 12.18 -10.39
N THR A 181 -2.13 11.14 -10.53
CA THR A 181 -2.38 9.81 -9.95
C THR A 181 -1.10 9.17 -9.47
N ASP A 182 -1.21 8.42 -8.39
CA ASP A 182 -0.17 7.54 -7.85
C ASP A 182 -0.59 6.05 -7.93
N LEU A 183 -1.81 5.80 -8.43
CA LEU A 183 -2.34 4.45 -8.63
C LEU A 183 -2.02 3.96 -10.04
N HIS A 184 -0.74 3.93 -10.36
CA HIS A 184 -0.25 3.44 -11.63
C HIS A 184 1.15 2.86 -11.46
N GLY A 185 1.53 1.95 -12.33
CA GLY A 185 2.86 1.36 -12.30
C GLY A 185 3.06 0.28 -13.35
N PRO A 186 4.32 -0.10 -13.57
CA PRO A 186 4.65 -1.21 -14.43
C PRO A 186 4.19 -2.53 -13.82
N ILE A 187 3.67 -3.41 -14.66
CA ILE A 187 3.42 -4.81 -14.32
C ILE A 187 4.14 -5.67 -15.32
N GLY A 188 5.24 -6.29 -14.89
CA GLY A 188 6.14 -6.98 -15.78
C GLY A 188 6.89 -6.03 -16.72
N ASP A 189 7.57 -6.58 -17.71
CA ASP A 189 8.51 -5.83 -18.55
C ASP A 189 7.85 -4.97 -19.62
N SER A 190 6.58 -5.21 -19.97
CA SER A 190 5.93 -4.62 -21.15
C SER A 190 4.55 -4.01 -20.89
N HIS A 191 4.05 -4.07 -19.67
CA HIS A 191 2.70 -3.62 -19.33
C HIS A 191 2.71 -2.55 -18.26
N TYR A 192 1.75 -1.64 -18.37
CA TYR A 192 1.56 -0.55 -17.44
C TYR A 192 0.08 -0.49 -17.05
N ILE A 193 -0.22 -0.45 -15.76
CA ILE A 193 -1.58 -0.31 -15.26
C ILE A 193 -1.79 1.08 -14.68
N ILE A 194 -2.95 1.64 -14.98
CA ILE A 194 -3.50 2.82 -14.33
C ILE A 194 -4.83 2.40 -13.70
N SER A 195 -4.99 2.65 -12.41
CA SER A 195 -6.21 2.36 -11.65
C SER A 195 -6.97 3.64 -11.32
#